data_bc5c3c64a37ddcd9712a50cabe935e29
#
_entry.id   bc5c3c64a37ddcd9712a50cabe935e29
#
_cell.length_a   1.000
_cell.length_b   1.000
_cell.length_c   1.000
_cell.angle_alpha   90.00
_cell.angle_beta   90.00
_cell.angle_gamma   90.00
#
_symmetry.space_group_name_H-M   'P 1'
#
loop_
_entity.id
_entity.type
_entity.pdbx_description
1 polymer ?
#
loop_
_entity_poly.entity_id
_entity_poly.type
_entity_poly.pdbx_seq_one_letter_code
_entity_poly.pdbx_strand_id
1 'polypeptide(L)'
;MTYYCEKRDPDFDNKMHDVLVIYKQLELRFDEDGVFVPFPEGETVVHTLSYDEKPGIQAIATTCPDKPPDPDTEKISTVVRDYEYKRLGTLSLLAAIDLLTGEAIPLVSETHKSSDFVEFLRLLDQKYPKGDKVRVILDNHSAHTSKEKRKNT
;
A
#
# COMPACT_ATOMS: atom_id res chain seq x y z
N MET A 1 -0.36 26.73 22.62
CA MET A 1 -1.04 26.03 21.51
C MET A 1 -0.93 24.55 21.81
N THR A 2 -2.02 23.85 22.09
CA THR A 2 -2.01 22.41 22.42
C THR A 2 -2.22 21.66 21.11
N TYR A 3 -1.23 20.91 20.68
CA TYR A 3 -1.36 20.04 19.50
C TYR A 3 -2.09 18.77 19.91
N TYR A 4 -3.12 18.39 19.14
CA TYR A 4 -3.75 17.07 19.22
C TYR A 4 -2.79 16.07 18.58
N CYS A 5 -1.87 15.54 19.39
CA CYS A 5 -1.07 14.40 18.97
C CYS A 5 -1.62 13.16 19.68
N GLU A 6 -1.75 12.06 18.95
CA GLU A 6 -1.99 10.75 19.55
C GLU A 6 -0.90 10.47 20.59
N LYS A 7 -1.26 9.65 21.60
CA LYS A 7 -0.30 9.26 22.64
C LYS A 7 0.87 8.53 21.99
N ARG A 8 2.07 9.12 22.06
CA ARG A 8 3.27 8.51 21.48
C ARG A 8 3.49 7.12 22.08
N ASP A 9 3.76 6.15 21.22
CA ASP A 9 4.15 4.80 21.61
C ASP A 9 5.43 4.92 22.47
N PRO A 10 5.46 4.36 23.70
CA PRO A 10 6.66 4.41 24.56
C PRO A 10 7.89 3.76 23.92
N ASP A 11 7.68 2.82 23.00
CA ASP A 11 8.74 2.08 22.30
C ASP A 11 9.00 2.61 20.90
N PHE A 12 8.51 3.82 20.58
CA PHE A 12 8.60 4.42 19.24
C PHE A 12 10.04 4.50 18.73
N ASP A 13 10.98 4.95 19.57
CA ASP A 13 12.35 5.20 19.14
C ASP A 13 13.06 3.88 18.77
N ASN A 14 12.81 2.78 19.48
CA ASN A 14 13.35 1.47 19.16
C ASN A 14 12.73 0.93 17.86
N LYS A 15 11.42 0.98 17.72
CA LYS A 15 10.72 0.55 16.50
C LYS A 15 11.16 1.33 15.28
N MET A 16 11.31 2.65 15.42
CA MET A 16 11.82 3.49 14.35
C MET A 16 13.26 3.12 13.98
N HIS A 17 14.12 2.89 14.99
CA HIS A 17 15.50 2.43 14.76
C HIS A 17 15.52 1.12 13.96
N ASP A 18 14.72 0.13 14.35
CA ASP A 18 14.65 -1.17 13.67
C ASP A 18 14.23 -1.00 12.19
N VAL A 19 13.23 -0.14 11.92
CA VAL A 19 12.80 0.16 10.54
C VAL A 19 13.92 0.84 9.75
N LEU A 20 14.63 1.82 10.35
CA LEU A 20 15.74 2.50 9.68
C LEU A 20 16.91 1.55 9.37
N VAL A 21 17.20 0.59 10.25
CA VAL A 21 18.20 -0.45 10.01
C VAL A 21 17.80 -1.31 8.82
N ILE A 22 16.52 -1.68 8.69
CA ILE A 22 16.01 -2.44 7.55
C ILE A 22 16.20 -1.65 6.24
N TYR A 23 15.82 -0.36 6.21
CA TYR A 23 16.02 0.49 5.02
C TYR A 23 17.50 0.62 4.66
N LYS A 24 18.39 0.75 5.65
CA LYS A 24 19.83 0.79 5.39
C LYS A 24 20.37 -0.52 4.82
N GLN A 25 19.89 -1.66 5.30
CA GLN A 25 20.23 -2.96 4.74
C GLN A 25 19.79 -3.11 3.27
N LEU A 26 18.64 -2.56 2.92
CA LEU A 26 18.16 -2.55 1.53
C LEU A 26 19.00 -1.64 0.65
N GLU A 27 19.35 -0.45 1.13
CA GLU A 27 20.21 0.49 0.39
C GLU A 27 21.55 -0.15 0.02
N LEU A 28 22.14 -0.95 0.90
CA LEU A 28 23.39 -1.67 0.65
C LEU A 28 23.27 -2.80 -0.42
N ARG A 29 22.05 -3.12 -0.87
CA ARG A 29 21.79 -4.05 -1.96
C ARG A 29 21.77 -3.41 -3.34
N PHE A 30 21.97 -2.09 -3.41
CA PHE A 30 22.08 -1.39 -4.69
C PHE A 30 23.51 -0.86 -4.85
N ASP A 31 24.02 -0.93 -6.07
CA ASP A 31 25.33 -0.37 -6.41
C ASP A 31 25.28 1.16 -6.57
N GLU A 32 26.40 1.78 -6.92
CA GLU A 32 26.51 3.24 -7.08
C GLU A 32 25.63 3.78 -8.22
N ASP A 33 25.27 2.94 -9.19
CA ASP A 33 24.38 3.27 -10.31
C ASP A 33 22.89 2.99 -9.98
N GLY A 34 22.60 2.52 -8.77
CA GLY A 34 21.24 2.18 -8.33
C GLY A 34 20.73 0.85 -8.90
N VAL A 35 21.61 -0.03 -9.36
CA VAL A 35 21.24 -1.34 -9.87
C VAL A 35 21.26 -2.36 -8.72
N PHE A 36 20.20 -3.17 -8.62
CA PHE A 36 20.07 -4.19 -7.59
C PHE A 36 21.15 -5.27 -7.75
N VAL A 37 21.89 -5.52 -6.67
CA VAL A 37 22.89 -6.61 -6.58
C VAL A 37 22.18 -7.89 -6.12
N PRO A 38 22.10 -8.93 -6.95
CA PRO A 38 21.42 -10.19 -6.60
C PRO A 38 21.97 -10.83 -5.31
N PHE A 39 21.10 -11.58 -4.64
CA PHE A 39 21.54 -12.38 -3.50
C PHE A 39 22.54 -13.46 -3.97
N PRO A 40 23.57 -13.76 -3.17
CA PRO A 40 24.48 -14.86 -3.45
C PRO A 40 23.72 -16.19 -3.59
N GLU A 41 24.26 -17.08 -4.41
CA GLU A 41 23.66 -18.40 -4.60
C GLU A 41 23.60 -19.18 -3.28
N GLY A 42 22.41 -19.68 -2.93
CA GLY A 42 22.16 -20.40 -1.67
C GLY A 42 21.80 -19.51 -0.46
N GLU A 43 21.82 -18.19 -0.60
CA GLU A 43 21.29 -17.29 0.42
C GLU A 43 19.76 -17.22 0.34
N THR A 44 19.09 -17.23 1.50
CA THR A 44 17.63 -17.04 1.55
C THR A 44 17.27 -15.61 1.18
N VAL A 45 16.49 -15.44 0.15
CA VAL A 45 15.98 -14.12 -0.26
C VAL A 45 14.99 -13.59 0.78
N VAL A 46 15.13 -12.32 1.15
CA VAL A 46 14.22 -11.62 2.07
C VAL A 46 13.53 -10.48 1.32
N HIS A 47 12.31 -10.73 0.86
CA HIS A 47 11.48 -9.69 0.25
C HIS A 47 10.99 -8.75 1.33
N THR A 48 11.31 -7.47 1.21
CA THR A 48 10.89 -6.46 2.19
C THR A 48 9.85 -5.55 1.55
N LEU A 49 8.68 -5.53 2.15
CA LEU A 49 7.50 -4.83 1.66
C LEU A 49 7.15 -3.68 2.60
N SER A 50 6.86 -2.50 2.04
CA SER A 50 6.20 -1.41 2.75
C SER A 50 4.71 -1.47 2.47
N TYR A 51 3.90 -1.69 3.49
CA TYR A 51 2.45 -1.87 3.39
C TYR A 51 1.72 -0.65 3.96
N ASP A 52 0.64 -0.24 3.28
CA ASP A 52 -0.26 0.81 3.73
C ASP A 52 -1.70 0.53 3.26
N GLU A 53 -2.67 1.19 3.89
CA GLU A 53 -4.10 1.04 3.63
C GLU A 53 -4.75 2.38 3.29
N LYS A 54 -5.62 2.37 2.29
CA LYS A 54 -6.47 3.50 1.95
C LYS A 54 -7.93 3.07 2.04
N PRO A 55 -8.55 3.19 3.23
CA PRO A 55 -9.98 2.90 3.39
C PRO A 55 -10.85 4.02 2.82
N GLY A 56 -12.10 3.68 2.51
CA GLY A 56 -13.14 4.66 2.21
C GLY A 56 -12.94 5.44 0.91
N ILE A 57 -12.30 4.86 -0.09
CA ILE A 57 -12.19 5.45 -1.42
C ILE A 57 -13.59 5.51 -2.01
N GLN A 58 -14.07 6.73 -2.30
CA GLN A 58 -15.41 6.91 -2.85
C GLN A 58 -15.44 6.53 -4.33
N ALA A 59 -16.28 5.57 -4.68
CA ALA A 59 -16.64 5.30 -6.06
C ALA A 59 -17.74 6.27 -6.49
N ILE A 60 -17.45 7.10 -7.46
CA ILE A 60 -18.38 8.11 -7.98
C ILE A 60 -18.52 7.94 -9.50
N ALA A 61 -19.71 8.26 -10.03
CA ALA A 61 -19.95 8.40 -11.44
C ALA A 61 -20.61 9.75 -11.72
N THR A 62 -20.32 10.35 -12.85
CA THR A 62 -21.02 11.56 -13.29
C THR A 62 -22.49 11.25 -13.61
N THR A 63 -23.40 12.20 -13.42
CA THR A 63 -24.83 12.04 -13.74
C THR A 63 -25.09 12.14 -15.23
N CYS A 64 -24.24 12.89 -15.95
CA CYS A 64 -24.28 13.03 -17.39
C CYS A 64 -22.91 12.72 -18.02
N PRO A 65 -22.86 12.29 -19.28
CA PRO A 65 -21.60 12.07 -19.99
C PRO A 65 -20.86 13.38 -20.21
N ASP A 66 -19.53 13.30 -20.23
CA ASP A 66 -18.65 14.41 -20.57
C ASP A 66 -18.97 14.92 -21.99
N LYS A 67 -18.93 16.24 -22.16
CA LYS A 67 -19.07 16.85 -23.50
C LYS A 67 -17.68 17.14 -24.06
N PRO A 68 -17.35 16.64 -25.27
CA PRO A 68 -16.09 16.93 -25.91
C PRO A 68 -15.97 18.42 -26.27
N PRO A 69 -14.78 18.92 -26.52
CA PRO A 69 -14.58 20.26 -27.08
C PRO A 69 -15.34 20.38 -28.41
N ASP A 70 -15.98 21.48 -28.62
CA ASP A 70 -16.67 21.77 -29.88
C ASP A 70 -15.76 22.62 -30.77
N PRO A 71 -15.22 22.06 -31.87
CA PRO A 71 -14.31 22.80 -32.76
C PRO A 71 -15.00 23.94 -33.53
N ASP A 72 -16.34 23.90 -33.64
CA ASP A 72 -17.10 24.90 -34.41
C ASP A 72 -17.55 26.07 -33.56
N THR A 73 -17.39 26.00 -32.24
CA THR A 73 -17.68 27.09 -31.33
C THR A 73 -16.46 27.42 -30.48
N GLU A 74 -15.94 28.64 -30.59
CA GLU A 74 -14.85 29.15 -29.73
C GLU A 74 -15.19 29.13 -28.22
N LYS A 75 -16.44 28.76 -27.87
CA LYS A 75 -16.95 28.78 -26.49
C LYS A 75 -16.59 27.56 -25.66
N ILE A 76 -16.29 26.41 -26.29
CA ILE A 76 -15.99 25.15 -25.60
C ILE A 76 -14.65 24.62 -26.12
N SER A 77 -13.56 25.14 -25.59
CA SER A 77 -12.19 24.74 -25.94
C SER A 77 -11.68 23.53 -25.14
N THR A 78 -12.41 23.08 -24.11
CA THR A 78 -12.01 22.00 -23.19
C THR A 78 -13.14 21.01 -22.98
N VAL A 79 -12.82 19.83 -22.48
CA VAL A 79 -13.82 18.84 -22.05
C VAL A 79 -14.63 19.42 -20.89
N VAL A 80 -15.94 19.51 -21.06
CA VAL A 80 -16.85 19.95 -20.00
C VAL A 80 -17.39 18.73 -19.26
N ARG A 81 -17.07 18.65 -17.97
CA ARG A 81 -17.56 17.63 -17.05
C ARG A 81 -18.74 18.12 -16.26
N ASP A 82 -19.68 17.20 -16.02
CA ASP A 82 -20.75 17.45 -15.06
C ASP A 82 -20.14 17.52 -13.64
N TYR A 83 -20.53 18.53 -12.88
CA TYR A 83 -20.13 18.67 -11.48
C TYR A 83 -21.04 17.88 -10.54
N GLU A 84 -22.18 17.39 -11.02
CA GLU A 84 -23.05 16.48 -10.27
C GLU A 84 -22.54 15.03 -10.39
N TYR A 85 -22.61 14.31 -9.28
CA TYR A 85 -22.14 12.91 -9.23
C TYR A 85 -23.06 12.02 -8.40
N LYS A 86 -23.11 10.76 -8.78
CA LYS A 86 -23.71 9.68 -7.99
C LYS A 86 -22.65 9.00 -7.16
N ARG A 87 -22.93 8.73 -5.90
CA ARG A 87 -22.12 7.86 -5.05
C ARG A 87 -22.51 6.41 -5.33
N LEU A 88 -21.52 5.60 -5.70
CA LEU A 88 -21.67 4.16 -6.00
C LEU A 88 -21.21 3.27 -4.84
N GLY A 89 -20.80 3.88 -3.75
CA GLY A 89 -20.28 3.19 -2.57
C GLY A 89 -18.85 3.59 -2.24
N THR A 90 -18.21 2.80 -1.41
CA THR A 90 -16.80 2.98 -1.02
C THR A 90 -16.03 1.67 -1.20
N LEU A 91 -14.76 1.79 -1.56
CA LEU A 91 -13.82 0.69 -1.65
C LEU A 91 -12.65 0.96 -0.70
N SER A 92 -11.95 -0.09 -0.33
CA SER A 92 -10.70 -0.03 0.41
C SER A 92 -9.59 -0.61 -0.43
N LEU A 93 -8.44 0.06 -0.44
CA LEU A 93 -7.21 -0.43 -1.07
C LEU A 93 -6.25 -0.83 0.04
N LEU A 94 -5.80 -2.08 0.00
CA LEU A 94 -4.66 -2.57 0.76
C LEU A 94 -3.53 -2.74 -0.24
N ALA A 95 -2.37 -2.18 0.02
CA ALA A 95 -1.28 -2.29 -0.94
C ALA A 95 0.07 -2.41 -0.24
N ALA A 96 0.99 -3.14 -0.86
CA ALA A 96 2.39 -3.13 -0.48
C ALA A 96 3.27 -2.83 -1.69
N ILE A 97 4.41 -2.22 -1.44
CA ILE A 97 5.47 -2.03 -2.44
C ILE A 97 6.65 -2.91 -2.03
N ASP A 98 7.08 -3.79 -2.92
CA ASP A 98 8.34 -4.50 -2.76
C ASP A 98 9.49 -3.52 -2.92
N LEU A 99 10.27 -3.33 -1.86
CA LEU A 99 11.33 -2.33 -1.81
C LEU A 99 12.58 -2.72 -2.61
N LEU A 100 12.70 -3.99 -3.04
CA LEU A 100 13.78 -4.44 -3.90
C LEU A 100 13.44 -4.23 -5.38
N THR A 101 12.19 -4.47 -5.77
CA THR A 101 11.77 -4.45 -7.17
C THR A 101 11.00 -3.20 -7.56
N GLY A 102 10.44 -2.47 -6.58
CA GLY A 102 9.52 -1.36 -6.80
C GLY A 102 8.11 -1.81 -7.24
N GLU A 103 7.84 -3.12 -7.26
CA GLU A 103 6.55 -3.65 -7.68
C GLU A 103 5.46 -3.37 -6.63
N ALA A 104 4.34 -2.80 -7.06
CA ALA A 104 3.17 -2.61 -6.22
C ALA A 104 2.25 -3.84 -6.25
N ILE A 105 1.82 -4.29 -5.08
CA ILE A 105 0.95 -5.45 -4.90
C ILE A 105 -0.35 -4.94 -4.27
N PRO A 106 -1.41 -4.69 -5.05
CA PRO A 106 -2.67 -4.17 -4.54
C PRO A 106 -3.69 -5.27 -4.25
N LEU A 107 -4.54 -5.05 -3.26
CA LEU A 107 -5.81 -5.75 -3.02
C LEU A 107 -6.91 -4.71 -2.83
N VAL A 108 -7.95 -4.77 -3.67
CA VAL A 108 -9.14 -3.92 -3.54
C VAL A 108 -10.24 -4.73 -2.88
N SER A 109 -10.82 -4.17 -1.80
CA SER A 109 -11.91 -4.80 -1.05
C SER A 109 -13.10 -3.84 -0.89
N GLU A 110 -14.30 -4.38 -0.80
CA GLU A 110 -15.53 -3.63 -0.45
C GLU A 110 -15.60 -3.30 1.05
N THR A 111 -14.75 -3.94 1.84
CA THR A 111 -14.72 -3.77 3.30
C THR A 111 -13.32 -3.35 3.76
N HIS A 112 -13.23 -3.01 5.05
CA HIS A 112 -11.96 -2.71 5.72
C HIS A 112 -11.92 -3.47 7.04
N LYS A 113 -11.75 -4.79 6.93
CA LYS A 113 -11.76 -5.70 8.09
C LYS A 113 -10.43 -6.45 8.21
N SER A 114 -10.18 -7.02 9.37
CA SER A 114 -9.03 -7.89 9.58
C SER A 114 -8.99 -9.09 8.62
N SER A 115 -10.16 -9.56 8.13
CA SER A 115 -10.24 -10.59 7.10
C SER A 115 -9.57 -10.18 5.79
N ASP A 116 -9.72 -8.90 5.39
CA ASP A 116 -9.15 -8.38 4.15
C ASP A 116 -7.63 -8.35 4.23
N PHE A 117 -7.09 -8.01 5.41
CA PHE A 117 -5.65 -8.10 5.64
C PHE A 117 -5.14 -9.56 5.64
N VAL A 118 -5.89 -10.51 6.19
CA VAL A 118 -5.54 -11.95 6.11
C VAL A 118 -5.54 -12.41 4.64
N GLU A 119 -6.49 -11.96 3.84
CA GLU A 119 -6.53 -12.24 2.40
C GLU A 119 -5.31 -11.64 1.69
N PHE A 120 -4.95 -10.41 2.03
CA PHE A 120 -3.73 -9.77 1.52
C PHE A 120 -2.46 -10.58 1.87
N LEU A 121 -2.33 -11.07 3.11
CA LEU A 121 -1.20 -11.92 3.49
C LEU A 121 -1.16 -13.23 2.69
N ARG A 122 -2.32 -13.85 2.39
CA ARG A 122 -2.39 -15.03 1.51
C ARG A 122 -1.96 -14.73 0.09
N LEU A 123 -2.29 -13.54 -0.43
CA LEU A 123 -1.84 -13.09 -1.73
C LEU A 123 -0.30 -12.97 -1.77
N LEU A 124 0.32 -12.45 -0.72
CA LEU A 124 1.77 -12.40 -0.60
C LEU A 124 2.40 -13.80 -0.55
N ASP A 125 1.82 -14.72 0.23
CA ASP A 125 2.29 -16.12 0.34
C ASP A 125 2.22 -16.88 -1.00
N GLN A 126 1.24 -16.54 -1.84
CA GLN A 126 1.13 -17.11 -3.19
C GLN A 126 2.08 -16.49 -4.21
N LYS A 127 2.42 -15.22 -4.01
CA LYS A 127 3.27 -14.46 -4.94
C LYS A 127 4.74 -14.86 -4.84
N TYR A 128 5.23 -15.04 -3.62
CA TYR A 128 6.66 -15.29 -3.37
C TYR A 128 6.97 -16.78 -3.28
N PRO A 129 8.19 -17.22 -3.68
CA PRO A 129 8.62 -18.61 -3.57
C PRO A 129 8.59 -19.12 -2.11
N LYS A 130 8.20 -20.38 -1.90
CA LYS A 130 8.09 -20.98 -0.56
C LYS A 130 9.40 -21.12 0.21
N GLY A 131 10.53 -20.86 -0.39
CA GLY A 131 11.84 -20.86 0.27
C GLY A 131 12.28 -19.49 0.78
N ASP A 132 11.61 -18.45 0.31
CA ASP A 132 11.95 -17.07 0.61
C ASP A 132 11.26 -16.57 1.88
N LYS A 133 11.80 -15.50 2.46
CA LYS A 133 11.19 -14.79 3.59
C LYS A 133 10.51 -13.54 3.10
N VAL A 134 9.32 -13.27 3.61
CA VAL A 134 8.59 -12.02 3.39
C VAL A 134 8.58 -11.22 4.68
N ARG A 135 9.13 -10.01 4.63
CA ARG A 135 9.14 -9.05 5.73
C ARG A 135 8.19 -7.91 5.37
N VAL A 136 7.20 -7.62 6.20
CA VAL A 136 6.25 -6.54 5.98
C VAL A 136 6.47 -5.45 7.02
N ILE A 137 6.73 -4.22 6.56
CA ILE A 137 6.76 -3.01 7.38
C ILE A 137 5.34 -2.44 7.31
N LEU A 138 4.71 -2.29 8.47
CA LEU A 138 3.34 -1.79 8.60
C LEU A 138 3.23 -0.86 9.81
N ASP A 139 2.22 -0.01 9.81
CA ASP A 139 1.92 0.82 10.98
C ASP A 139 1.37 -0.01 12.15
N ASN A 140 1.21 0.61 13.30
CA ASN A 140 0.72 -0.04 14.51
C ASN A 140 -0.82 -0.01 14.61
N HIS A 141 -1.54 -0.02 13.49
CA HIS A 141 -2.99 0.02 13.48
C HIS A 141 -3.60 -1.24 14.12
N SER A 142 -4.68 -1.08 14.89
CA SER A 142 -5.32 -2.16 15.66
C SER A 142 -5.83 -3.32 14.78
N ALA A 143 -6.16 -3.06 13.52
CA ALA A 143 -6.54 -4.09 12.54
C ALA A 143 -5.42 -5.13 12.33
N HIS A 144 -4.14 -4.76 12.54
CA HIS A 144 -2.99 -5.64 12.37
C HIS A 144 -2.74 -6.57 13.58
N THR A 145 -3.37 -6.34 14.72
CA THR A 145 -3.15 -7.08 15.98
C THR A 145 -4.30 -8.00 16.40
N SER A 146 -5.28 -8.23 15.53
CA SER A 146 -6.46 -9.03 15.85
C SER A 146 -6.13 -10.52 16.13
N LYS A 147 -6.98 -11.18 16.94
CA LYS A 147 -6.79 -12.59 17.35
C LYS A 147 -6.83 -13.60 16.20
N GLU A 148 -7.40 -13.25 15.06
CA GLU A 148 -7.47 -14.11 13.87
C GLU A 148 -6.10 -14.39 13.26
N LYS A 149 -5.14 -13.46 13.39
CA LYS A 149 -3.77 -13.59 12.88
C LYS A 149 -2.91 -14.58 13.65
N ARG A 150 -3.16 -14.73 14.96
CA ARG A 150 -2.36 -15.62 15.83
C ARG A 150 -2.57 -17.12 15.59
N LYS A 151 -3.57 -17.51 14.76
CA LYS A 151 -3.85 -18.92 14.45
C LYS A 151 -3.23 -19.41 13.14
N ASN A 152 -2.69 -18.51 12.32
CA ASN A 152 -2.18 -18.82 10.96
C ASN A 152 -0.69 -18.53 10.79
N THR A 153 0.03 -18.25 11.86
CA THR A 153 1.50 -18.15 11.95
C THR A 153 2.02 -19.29 12.80
#